data_60f2850f4eb2e1a239ddfeca545ff316
#
_entry.id   60f2850f4eb2e1a239ddfeca545ff316
#
_cell.length_a   1.000
_cell.length_b   1.000
_cell.length_c   1.000
_cell.angle_alpha   90.00
_cell.angle_beta   90.00
_cell.angle_gamma   90.00
#
_symmetry.space_group_name_H-M   'P 1'
#
loop_
_entity.id
_entity.type
_entity.pdbx_description
1 polymer ?
#
loop_
_entity_poly.entity_id
_entity_poly.type
_entity_poly.pdbx_seq_one_letter_code
_entity_poly.pdbx_strand_id
1 'polypeptide(L)'
;MGCDIHMFIEKKANEKYDIWERVSLYYINEYTHDLECAEPYNGRDYELFSLLAGVRGWYEPFDFCRGLPDSVSSKIEAEHAGWGMDCHSTSWYDLCELNLFIKEFKLNNAETEVEKEEGMIPRLEKFWEGIVNYLEFAGEFVWDIKPNKYRIVFWFDN
;
A
#
# COMPACT_ATOMS: atom_id res chain seq x y z
N MET A 1 1.63 -11.84 -19.50
CA MET A 1 0.99 -12.16 -18.22
C MET A 1 0.82 -10.89 -17.39
N GLY A 2 -0.29 -10.78 -16.71
CA GLY A 2 -0.55 -9.67 -15.80
C GLY A 2 0.26 -9.81 -14.50
N CYS A 3 0.36 -8.72 -13.78
CA CYS A 3 0.90 -8.69 -12.43
C CYS A 3 -0.07 -7.85 -11.61
N ASP A 4 -0.56 -8.39 -10.52
CA ASP A 4 -1.47 -7.71 -9.62
C ASP A 4 -0.79 -7.42 -8.28
N ILE A 5 -1.27 -6.40 -7.60
CA ILE A 5 -0.79 -6.02 -6.27
C ILE A 5 -1.81 -6.46 -5.22
N HIS A 6 -1.31 -6.98 -4.12
CA HIS A 6 -2.08 -7.27 -2.91
C HIS A 6 -1.57 -6.36 -1.81
N MET A 7 -2.44 -5.49 -1.32
CA MET A 7 -2.07 -4.45 -0.35
C MET A 7 -2.97 -4.48 0.87
N PHE A 8 -2.34 -4.34 2.03
CA PHE A 8 -3.00 -4.32 3.33
C PHE A 8 -2.48 -3.17 4.16
N ILE A 9 -3.29 -2.66 5.08
CA ILE A 9 -2.87 -1.69 6.08
C ILE A 9 -2.88 -2.35 7.45
N GLU A 10 -1.83 -2.11 8.21
CA GLU A 10 -1.75 -2.45 9.61
C GLU A 10 -1.67 -1.20 10.47
N LYS A 11 -2.26 -1.28 11.66
CA LYS A 11 -2.07 -0.29 12.72
C LYS A 11 -1.36 -0.92 13.91
N LYS A 12 -0.58 -0.13 14.62
CA LYS A 12 0.03 -0.54 15.87
C LYS A 12 -1.03 -0.66 16.94
N ALA A 13 -1.27 -1.87 17.44
CA ALA A 13 -2.29 -2.16 18.43
C ALA A 13 -1.88 -1.71 19.84
N ASN A 14 -0.57 -1.61 20.09
CA ASN A 14 -0.02 -1.22 21.39
C ASN A 14 1.30 -0.48 21.20
N GLU A 15 1.41 0.72 21.77
CA GLU A 15 2.63 1.53 21.66
C GLU A 15 3.83 0.95 22.44
N LYS A 16 3.56 0.18 23.49
CA LYS A 16 4.60 -0.42 24.35
C LYS A 16 5.23 -1.67 23.73
N TYR A 17 4.43 -2.43 22.96
CA TYR A 17 4.85 -3.67 22.32
C TYR A 17 4.75 -3.54 20.81
N ASP A 18 5.60 -4.22 20.08
CA ASP A 18 5.56 -4.23 18.62
C ASP A 18 4.48 -5.19 18.10
N ILE A 19 3.23 -4.89 18.46
CA ILE A 19 2.04 -5.64 18.10
C ILE A 19 1.25 -4.85 17.07
N TRP A 20 1.04 -5.47 15.91
CA TRP A 20 0.32 -4.91 14.79
C TRP A 20 -0.94 -5.70 14.49
N GLU A 21 -1.97 -5.01 14.05
CA GLU A 21 -3.22 -5.60 13.59
C GLU A 21 -3.64 -5.04 12.24
N ARG A 22 -4.25 -5.89 11.42
CA ARG A 22 -4.79 -5.48 10.13
C ARG A 22 -5.96 -4.52 10.32
N VAL A 23 -5.93 -3.40 9.61
CA VAL A 23 -7.09 -2.51 9.46
C VAL A 23 -7.95 -3.10 8.35
N SER A 24 -9.17 -3.51 8.69
CA SER A 24 -10.08 -4.19 7.76
C SER A 24 -11.33 -3.36 7.50
N LEU A 25 -11.70 -3.28 6.23
CA LEU A 25 -12.93 -2.67 5.76
C LEU A 25 -13.72 -3.74 5.00
N TYR A 26 -14.89 -4.12 5.52
CA TYR A 26 -15.74 -5.15 4.95
C TYR A 26 -16.87 -4.56 4.12
N TYR A 27 -17.22 -5.23 3.04
CA TYR A 27 -18.38 -4.94 2.21
C TYR A 27 -19.09 -6.22 1.80
N ILE A 28 -20.36 -6.11 1.42
CA ILE A 28 -21.11 -7.22 0.85
C ILE A 28 -20.94 -7.16 -0.66
N ASN A 29 -20.40 -8.22 -1.24
CA ASN A 29 -20.31 -8.36 -2.68
C ASN A 29 -21.71 -8.46 -3.28
N GLU A 30 -22.06 -7.56 -4.19
CA GLU A 30 -23.41 -7.48 -4.78
C GLU A 30 -23.77 -8.71 -5.64
N TYR A 31 -22.77 -9.43 -6.15
CA TYR A 31 -22.98 -10.60 -7.01
C TYR A 31 -23.04 -11.91 -6.23
N THR A 32 -22.13 -12.10 -5.28
CA THR A 32 -22.04 -13.33 -4.49
C THR A 32 -22.86 -13.28 -3.21
N HIS A 33 -23.20 -12.08 -2.74
CA HIS A 33 -23.80 -11.80 -1.42
C HIS A 33 -22.94 -12.22 -0.23
N ASP A 34 -21.64 -12.45 -0.46
CA ASP A 34 -20.69 -12.78 0.58
C ASP A 34 -20.07 -11.52 1.19
N LEU A 35 -19.65 -11.64 2.44
CA LEU A 35 -18.88 -10.59 3.12
C LEU A 35 -17.42 -10.69 2.70
N GLU A 36 -16.93 -9.67 2.03
CA GLU A 36 -15.54 -9.58 1.57
C GLU A 36 -14.79 -8.44 2.26
N CYS A 37 -13.48 -8.58 2.39
CA CYS A 37 -12.61 -7.53 2.89
C CYS A 37 -12.03 -6.75 1.73
N ALA A 38 -12.26 -5.43 1.72
CA ALA A 38 -11.68 -4.55 0.72
C ALA A 38 -10.15 -4.45 0.90
N GLU A 39 -9.45 -4.32 -0.21
CA GLU A 39 -8.04 -3.92 -0.22
C GLU A 39 -7.92 -2.39 -0.35
N PRO A 40 -6.93 -1.76 0.30
CA PRO A 40 -6.73 -0.31 0.19
C PRO A 40 -6.43 0.15 -1.24
N TYR A 41 -5.81 -0.73 -2.01
CA TYR A 41 -5.50 -0.52 -3.41
C TYR A 41 -5.47 -1.87 -4.16
N ASN A 42 -6.16 -1.94 -5.27
CA ASN A 42 -6.23 -3.11 -6.15
C ASN A 42 -6.12 -2.74 -7.65
N GLY A 43 -5.63 -1.56 -7.95
CA GLY A 43 -5.41 -1.11 -9.33
C GLY A 43 -4.23 -1.82 -9.98
N ARG A 44 -4.20 -1.82 -11.32
CA ARG A 44 -3.08 -2.33 -12.10
C ARG A 44 -2.34 -1.18 -12.75
N ASP A 45 -1.47 -0.54 -12.00
CA ASP A 45 -0.65 0.59 -12.42
C ASP A 45 0.84 0.23 -12.31
N TYR A 46 1.44 -0.19 -13.42
CA TYR A 46 2.83 -0.66 -13.45
C TYR A 46 3.86 0.44 -13.14
N GLU A 47 3.53 1.70 -13.41
CA GLU A 47 4.41 2.81 -13.04
C GLU A 47 4.40 3.03 -11.52
N LEU A 48 3.24 2.91 -10.88
CA LEU A 48 3.15 2.89 -9.42
C LEU A 48 3.89 1.67 -8.83
N PHE A 49 3.76 0.49 -9.45
CA PHE A 49 4.45 -0.73 -9.00
C PHE A 49 5.97 -0.58 -9.06
N SER A 50 6.48 0.14 -10.08
CA SER A 50 7.92 0.42 -10.14
C SER A 50 8.37 1.33 -9.00
N LEU A 51 7.62 2.38 -8.66
CA LEU A 51 7.94 3.25 -7.53
C LEU A 51 7.86 2.53 -6.17
N LEU A 52 6.89 1.63 -6.02
CA LEU A 52 6.74 0.90 -4.75
C LEU A 52 7.80 -0.18 -4.56
N ALA A 53 8.20 -0.89 -5.61
CA ALA A 53 9.02 -2.10 -5.48
C ALA A 53 9.90 -2.44 -6.70
N GLY A 54 10.05 -1.56 -7.68
CA GLY A 54 10.81 -1.85 -8.91
C GLY A 54 10.14 -2.88 -9.82
N VAL A 55 8.82 -3.04 -9.74
CA VAL A 55 8.07 -4.04 -10.51
C VAL A 55 7.50 -3.43 -11.78
N ARG A 56 7.85 -3.97 -12.93
CA ARG A 56 7.23 -3.73 -14.25
C ARG A 56 7.34 -2.33 -14.87
N GLY A 57 7.59 -1.27 -14.14
CA GLY A 57 7.62 0.10 -14.66
C GLY A 57 9.03 0.63 -14.92
N TRP A 58 9.15 1.95 -15.07
CA TRP A 58 10.38 2.65 -15.47
C TRP A 58 11.00 3.49 -14.35
N TYR A 59 10.27 3.72 -13.27
CA TYR A 59 10.77 4.53 -12.16
C TYR A 59 11.67 3.70 -11.24
N GLU A 60 12.66 4.36 -10.68
CA GLU A 60 13.42 3.80 -9.57
C GLU A 60 12.52 3.65 -8.34
N PRO A 61 12.57 2.53 -7.63
CA PRO A 61 11.74 2.33 -6.46
C PRO A 61 12.12 3.29 -5.33
N PHE A 62 11.14 3.64 -4.50
CA PHE A 62 11.37 4.44 -3.31
C PHE A 62 12.41 3.82 -2.36
N ASP A 63 12.41 2.51 -2.27
CA ASP A 63 13.38 1.72 -1.51
C ASP A 63 13.43 0.28 -2.03
N PHE A 64 14.42 -0.48 -1.61
CA PHE A 64 14.51 -1.91 -1.89
C PHE A 64 13.38 -2.68 -1.21
N CYS A 65 12.98 -3.82 -1.80
CA CYS A 65 11.98 -4.70 -1.18
C CYS A 65 12.48 -5.21 0.16
N ARG A 66 11.69 -5.01 1.21
CA ARG A 66 12.03 -5.28 2.61
C ARG A 66 11.60 -6.67 3.09
N GLY A 67 10.81 -7.39 2.29
CA GLY A 67 10.10 -8.58 2.75
C GLY A 67 8.91 -8.24 3.64
N LEU A 68 8.36 -9.24 4.34
CA LEU A 68 7.37 -9.00 5.38
C LEU A 68 8.03 -8.35 6.60
N PRO A 69 7.33 -7.43 7.30
CA PRO A 69 7.82 -6.91 8.57
C PRO A 69 7.94 -8.04 9.61
N ASP A 70 8.96 -7.99 10.47
CA ASP A 70 9.18 -9.02 11.50
C ASP A 70 7.98 -9.22 12.44
N SER A 71 7.21 -8.14 12.68
CA SER A 71 6.03 -8.12 13.53
C SER A 71 4.71 -8.07 12.74
N VAL A 72 4.69 -8.62 11.53
CA VAL A 72 3.47 -8.67 10.71
C VAL A 72 2.34 -9.39 11.44
N SER A 73 1.10 -8.89 11.30
CA SER A 73 -0.07 -9.54 11.89
C SER A 73 -0.30 -10.93 11.30
N SER A 74 -0.75 -11.86 12.12
CA SER A 74 -1.00 -13.25 11.73
C SER A 74 -1.96 -13.40 10.54
N LYS A 75 -2.91 -12.48 10.40
CA LYS A 75 -3.84 -12.49 9.26
C LYS A 75 -3.14 -12.18 7.93
N ILE A 76 -2.26 -11.17 7.90
CA ILE A 76 -1.49 -10.82 6.71
C ILE A 76 -0.43 -11.88 6.41
N GLU A 77 0.23 -12.41 7.44
CA GLU A 77 1.19 -13.50 7.29
C GLU A 77 0.55 -14.74 6.65
N ALA A 78 -0.64 -15.13 7.11
CA ALA A 78 -1.37 -16.26 6.54
C ALA A 78 -1.81 -16.01 5.10
N GLU A 79 -2.28 -14.81 4.78
CA GLU A 79 -2.63 -14.40 3.41
C GLU A 79 -1.44 -14.48 2.47
N HIS A 80 -0.30 -13.92 2.87
CA HIS A 80 0.94 -13.95 2.12
C HIS A 80 1.43 -15.40 1.89
N ALA A 81 1.38 -16.24 2.93
CA ALA A 81 1.78 -17.65 2.82
C ALA A 81 0.90 -18.45 1.85
N GLY A 82 -0.39 -18.07 1.71
CA GLY A 82 -1.31 -18.69 0.77
C GLY A 82 -0.94 -18.50 -0.70
N TRP A 83 -0.22 -17.43 -1.05
CA TRP A 83 0.26 -17.16 -2.41
C TRP A 83 1.45 -18.02 -2.82
N GLY A 84 2.22 -18.53 -1.87
CA GLY A 84 3.32 -19.45 -2.12
C GLY A 84 4.37 -18.89 -3.10
N MET A 85 4.66 -19.64 -4.15
CA MET A 85 5.69 -19.28 -5.15
C MET A 85 5.25 -18.20 -6.14
N ASP A 86 3.97 -17.90 -6.24
CA ASP A 86 3.45 -16.85 -7.11
C ASP A 86 3.68 -15.45 -6.53
N CYS A 87 3.96 -15.37 -5.23
CA CYS A 87 4.24 -14.14 -4.49
C CYS A 87 5.68 -13.68 -4.71
N HIS A 88 5.84 -12.40 -5.07
CA HIS A 88 7.17 -11.79 -5.21
C HIS A 88 7.19 -10.31 -4.79
N SER A 89 8.39 -9.76 -4.65
CA SER A 89 8.65 -8.34 -4.35
C SER A 89 7.87 -7.82 -3.14
N THR A 90 7.77 -8.65 -2.11
CA THR A 90 7.12 -8.28 -0.85
C THR A 90 7.83 -7.12 -0.18
N SER A 91 7.08 -6.11 0.26
CA SER A 91 7.63 -4.97 0.98
C SER A 91 6.58 -4.30 1.86
N TRP A 92 7.03 -3.28 2.58
CA TRP A 92 6.17 -2.46 3.43
C TRP A 92 6.75 -1.07 3.61
N TYR A 93 5.88 -0.10 3.88
CA TYR A 93 6.24 1.27 4.22
C TYR A 93 5.41 1.76 5.40
N ASP A 94 6.06 2.40 6.37
CA ASP A 94 5.37 3.28 7.30
C ASP A 94 4.66 4.40 6.53
N LEU A 95 3.44 4.78 6.92
CA LEU A 95 2.67 5.78 6.17
C LEU A 95 3.30 7.17 6.21
N CYS A 96 3.99 7.54 7.29
CA CYS A 96 4.74 8.80 7.31
C CYS A 96 5.90 8.77 6.32
N GLU A 97 6.63 7.66 6.26
CA GLU A 97 7.71 7.43 5.32
C GLU A 97 7.22 7.48 3.86
N LEU A 98 6.14 6.76 3.56
CA LEU A 98 5.52 6.76 2.24
C LEU A 98 5.09 8.16 1.81
N ASN A 99 4.48 8.92 2.70
CA ASN A 99 4.10 10.31 2.43
C ASN A 99 5.30 11.21 2.13
N LEU A 100 6.43 11.01 2.83
CA LEU A 100 7.67 11.70 2.55
C LEU A 100 8.23 11.34 1.17
N PHE A 101 8.27 10.08 0.81
CA PHE A 101 8.68 9.63 -0.52
C PHE A 101 7.83 10.23 -1.65
N ILE A 102 6.51 10.27 -1.46
CA ILE A 102 5.60 10.89 -2.43
C ILE A 102 5.87 12.39 -2.56
N LYS A 103 6.04 13.10 -1.46
CA LYS A 103 6.37 14.53 -1.45
C LYS A 103 7.70 14.82 -2.13
N GLU A 104 8.72 14.01 -1.87
CA GLU A 104 10.04 14.13 -2.47
C GLU A 104 9.99 13.86 -3.98
N PHE A 105 9.27 12.84 -4.43
CA PHE A 105 9.03 12.59 -5.83
C PHE A 105 8.36 13.79 -6.52
N LYS A 106 7.33 14.36 -5.92
CA LYS A 106 6.63 15.54 -6.44
C LYS A 106 7.56 16.74 -6.58
N LEU A 107 8.40 17.01 -5.59
CA LEU A 107 9.37 18.11 -5.63
C LEU A 107 10.42 17.90 -6.74
N ASN A 108 10.92 16.68 -6.89
CA ASN A 108 11.97 16.37 -7.86
C ASN A 108 11.48 16.32 -9.32
N ASN A 109 10.18 16.12 -9.53
CA ASN A 109 9.58 15.93 -10.85
C ASN A 109 8.55 17.01 -11.23
N ALA A 110 8.39 18.06 -10.45
CA ALA A 110 7.38 19.10 -10.66
C ALA A 110 7.45 19.74 -12.05
N GLU A 111 8.66 20.03 -12.56
CA GLU A 111 8.84 20.67 -13.86
C GLU A 111 8.56 19.75 -15.05
N THR A 112 8.77 18.44 -14.90
CA THR A 112 8.61 17.46 -15.97
C THR A 112 7.20 16.88 -16.07
N GLU A 113 6.44 16.90 -14.97
CA GLU A 113 5.12 16.27 -14.83
C GLU A 113 3.94 17.26 -14.95
N VAL A 114 4.19 18.58 -14.78
CA VAL A 114 3.13 19.61 -14.76
C VAL A 114 2.30 19.68 -16.05
N GLU A 115 2.86 19.23 -17.18
CA GLU A 115 2.18 19.28 -18.48
C GLU A 115 1.35 18.02 -18.81
N LYS A 116 1.36 17.01 -17.93
CA LYS A 116 0.66 15.74 -18.19
C LYS A 116 -0.51 15.58 -17.22
N GLU A 117 -1.74 15.73 -17.70
CA GLU A 117 -2.96 15.45 -16.90
C GLU A 117 -2.99 14.00 -16.36
N GLU A 118 -2.29 13.07 -17.02
CA GLU A 118 -2.16 11.66 -16.65
C GLU A 118 -0.74 11.31 -16.15
N GLY A 119 0.00 12.29 -15.65
CA GLY A 119 1.35 12.09 -15.13
C GLY A 119 1.37 11.27 -13.83
N MET A 120 2.58 10.91 -13.38
CA MET A 120 2.75 10.11 -12.16
C MET A 120 2.33 10.86 -10.89
N ILE A 121 2.50 12.18 -10.84
CA ILE A 121 2.12 13.00 -9.67
C ILE A 121 0.62 12.89 -9.36
N PRO A 122 -0.32 13.13 -10.29
CA PRO A 122 -1.74 12.93 -10.03
C PRO A 122 -2.09 11.50 -9.61
N ARG A 123 -1.41 10.50 -10.16
CA ARG A 123 -1.62 9.08 -9.82
C ARG A 123 -1.14 8.76 -8.41
N LEU A 124 -0.02 9.32 -7.97
CA LEU A 124 0.46 9.20 -6.58
C LEU A 124 -0.46 9.92 -5.59
N GLU A 125 -0.99 11.08 -5.96
CA GLU A 125 -1.97 11.80 -5.13
C GLU A 125 -3.25 10.99 -4.96
N LYS A 126 -3.76 10.42 -6.05
CA LYS A 126 -4.94 9.54 -6.02
C LYS A 126 -4.70 8.26 -5.22
N PHE A 127 -3.52 7.67 -5.36
CA PHE A 127 -3.12 6.51 -4.57
C PHE A 127 -3.09 6.82 -3.07
N TRP A 128 -2.46 7.93 -2.69
CA TRP A 128 -2.43 8.39 -1.30
C TRP A 128 -3.82 8.70 -0.74
N GLU A 129 -4.64 9.41 -1.51
CA GLU A 129 -6.04 9.69 -1.17
C GLU A 129 -6.84 8.40 -0.96
N GLY A 130 -6.62 7.39 -1.79
CA GLY A 130 -7.25 6.07 -1.64
C GLY A 130 -6.90 5.40 -0.32
N ILE A 131 -5.63 5.47 0.12
CA ILE A 131 -5.19 4.96 1.42
C ILE A 131 -5.85 5.72 2.57
N VAL A 132 -5.87 7.06 2.50
CA VAL A 132 -6.50 7.91 3.51
C VAL A 132 -8.00 7.61 3.62
N ASN A 133 -8.70 7.55 2.49
CA ASN A 133 -10.13 7.24 2.44
C ASN A 133 -10.43 5.84 3.03
N TYR A 134 -9.61 4.85 2.71
CA TYR A 134 -9.77 3.51 3.28
C TYR A 134 -9.69 3.54 4.81
N LEU A 135 -8.71 4.25 5.37
CA LEU A 135 -8.56 4.41 6.82
C LEU A 135 -9.74 5.14 7.44
N GLU A 136 -10.22 6.22 6.82
CA GLU A 136 -11.38 6.96 7.29
C GLU A 136 -12.65 6.11 7.29
N PHE A 137 -12.92 5.35 6.23
CA PHE A 137 -14.04 4.42 6.17
C PHE A 137 -13.93 3.28 7.19
N ALA A 138 -12.72 2.87 7.55
CA ALA A 138 -12.46 1.89 8.60
C ALA A 138 -12.56 2.48 10.03
N GLY A 139 -12.87 3.79 10.16
CA GLY A 139 -13.03 4.47 11.44
C GLY A 139 -11.73 4.94 12.09
N GLU A 140 -10.64 5.00 11.34
CA GLU A 140 -9.34 5.48 11.84
C GLU A 140 -9.22 7.01 11.71
N PHE A 141 -8.45 7.63 12.62
CA PHE A 141 -8.20 9.06 12.63
C PHE A 141 -6.95 9.41 11.83
N VAL A 142 -7.14 9.91 10.62
CA VAL A 142 -6.04 10.09 9.65
C VAL A 142 -5.36 11.46 9.69
N TRP A 143 -5.93 12.45 10.37
CA TRP A 143 -5.26 13.76 10.54
C TRP A 143 -4.08 13.74 11.51
N ASP A 144 -3.89 12.65 12.24
CA ASP A 144 -2.80 12.46 13.18
C ASP A 144 -2.00 11.19 12.82
N ILE A 145 -1.57 11.08 11.58
CA ILE A 145 -0.69 10.00 11.13
C ILE A 145 0.70 10.25 11.69
N LYS A 146 0.99 9.57 12.80
CA LYS A 146 2.31 9.59 13.43
C LYS A 146 3.21 8.49 12.87
N PRO A 147 4.54 8.70 12.89
CA PRO A 147 5.47 7.63 12.60
C PRO A 147 5.18 6.39 13.45
N ASN A 148 5.34 5.22 12.85
CA ASN A 148 5.16 3.92 13.53
C ASN A 148 3.74 3.67 14.07
N LYS A 149 2.72 4.30 13.47
CA LYS A 149 1.31 4.09 13.82
C LYS A 149 0.56 3.24 12.80
N TYR A 150 0.78 3.51 11.53
CA TYR A 150 0.22 2.77 10.40
C TYR A 150 1.31 2.41 9.41
N ARG A 151 1.16 1.26 8.74
CA ARG A 151 2.00 0.86 7.61
C ARG A 151 1.19 0.14 6.56
N ILE A 152 1.60 0.25 5.29
CA ILE A 152 1.15 -0.64 4.22
C ILE A 152 2.08 -1.85 4.15
N VAL A 153 1.51 -3.02 3.90
CA VAL A 153 2.23 -4.26 3.59
C VAL A 153 1.68 -4.76 2.26
N PHE A 154 2.54 -5.07 1.31
CA PHE A 154 2.11 -5.46 -0.02
C PHE A 154 3.06 -6.45 -0.67
N TRP A 155 2.56 -7.13 -1.68
CA TRP A 155 3.30 -8.01 -2.58
C TRP A 155 2.65 -8.06 -3.95
N PHE A 156 3.30 -8.72 -4.88
CA PHE A 156 2.81 -8.89 -6.24
C PHE A 156 2.68 -10.37 -6.58
N ASP A 157 1.79 -10.67 -7.51
CA ASP A 157 1.68 -11.97 -8.14
C ASP A 157 1.99 -11.90 -9.65
N ASN A 158 2.15 -13.06 -10.28
CA ASN A 158 2.29 -13.18 -11.73
C ASN A 158 1.14 -13.96 -12.33
#